data_d1f50d253426465cb1f7049e67222f0d
#
_entry.id   d1f50d253426465cb1f7049e67222f0d
#
_cell.length_a   1.000
_cell.length_b   1.000
_cell.length_c   1.000
_cell.angle_alpha   90.00
_cell.angle_beta   90.00
_cell.angle_gamma   90.00
#
_symmetry.space_group_name_H-M   'P 1'
#
loop_
_entity.id
_entity.type
_entity.pdbx_description
1 polymer ?
#
loop_
_entity_poly.entity_id
_entity_poly.type
_entity_poly.pdbx_seq_one_letter_code
_entity_poly.pdbx_strand_id
1 'polypeptide(L)'
;MKKSEIWIVAYIYSIICFIIYFGIEEHKSKKLYQDFYKAKVISVELYDENEALHQGHKSLNDELDKTIKIQKIINDLSQVPKESQSLVLANAFNESSLNYEVIHKGKFDKTTTGISGIKSNFWIKAIPELNEDNINSLYGGYLVLNHLLAKHNGNEFKALAEYKGSVTNFIPVYKVLEIKKRIEL
;
A
#
# COMPACT_ATOMS: atom_id res chain seq x y z
N MET A 1 -7.24 14.81 -13.59
CA MET A 1 -8.16 15.85 -14.09
C MET A 1 -9.52 15.66 -13.47
N LYS A 2 -10.07 16.69 -12.80
CA LYS A 2 -11.45 16.65 -12.30
C LYS A 2 -12.37 16.66 -13.52
N LYS A 3 -13.50 15.94 -13.47
CA LYS A 3 -14.51 15.93 -14.55
C LYS A 3 -14.84 17.34 -15.09
N SER A 4 -14.73 18.37 -14.23
CA SER A 4 -14.93 19.79 -14.59
C SER A 4 -13.92 20.33 -15.62
N GLU A 5 -12.69 19.83 -15.64
CA GLU A 5 -11.65 20.33 -16.56
C GLU A 5 -11.82 19.77 -17.97
N ILE A 6 -12.35 18.54 -18.10
CA ILE A 6 -12.72 17.94 -19.39
C ILE A 6 -13.85 18.76 -20.05
N TRP A 7 -14.83 19.20 -19.27
CA TRP A 7 -15.94 20.02 -19.76
C TRP A 7 -15.50 21.43 -20.21
N ILE A 8 -14.49 21.99 -19.54
CA ILE A 8 -13.94 23.32 -19.94
C ILE A 8 -13.23 23.20 -21.29
N VAL A 9 -12.44 22.16 -21.52
CA VAL A 9 -11.76 21.93 -22.80
C VAL A 9 -12.76 21.67 -23.93
N ALA A 10 -13.77 20.84 -23.69
CA ALA A 10 -14.85 20.61 -24.67
C ALA A 10 -15.68 21.84 -24.99
N TYR A 11 -15.93 22.70 -24.00
CA TYR A 11 -16.64 23.95 -24.15
C TYR A 11 -15.84 24.99 -24.98
N ILE A 12 -14.54 25.13 -24.72
CA ILE A 12 -13.62 25.97 -25.49
C ILE A 12 -13.56 25.51 -26.96
N TYR A 13 -13.48 24.20 -27.20
CA TYR A 13 -13.51 23.65 -28.55
C TYR A 13 -14.82 23.92 -29.28
N SER A 14 -15.95 23.83 -28.62
CA SER A 14 -17.28 24.13 -29.14
C SER A 14 -17.41 25.61 -29.51
N ILE A 15 -16.90 26.53 -28.69
CA ILE A 15 -16.89 27.98 -28.99
C ILE A 15 -16.03 28.27 -30.23
N ILE A 16 -14.87 27.68 -30.34
CA ILE A 16 -14.00 27.87 -31.53
C ILE A 16 -14.69 27.38 -32.80
N CYS A 17 -15.34 26.20 -32.75
CA CYS A 17 -16.12 25.68 -33.87
C CYS A 17 -17.30 26.58 -34.23
N PHE A 18 -17.96 27.17 -33.23
CA PHE A 18 -19.10 28.07 -33.43
C PHE A 18 -18.70 29.41 -34.10
N ILE A 19 -17.57 30.00 -33.67
CA ILE A 19 -17.00 31.22 -34.27
C ILE A 19 -16.59 30.96 -35.73
N ILE A 20 -16.04 29.79 -36.01
CA ILE A 20 -15.63 29.35 -37.35
C ILE A 20 -16.85 29.19 -38.27
N TYR A 21 -17.93 28.59 -37.77
CA TYR A 21 -19.14 28.31 -38.58
C TYR A 21 -19.94 29.54 -38.93
N PHE A 22 -19.98 30.59 -38.10
CA PHE A 22 -20.82 31.77 -38.27
C PHE A 22 -20.13 33.06 -38.75
N GLY A 23 -18.80 33.08 -38.88
CA GLY A 23 -18.05 34.35 -39.09
C GLY A 23 -17.43 34.58 -40.45
N ILE A 24 -17.72 33.81 -41.53
CA ILE A 24 -16.82 33.82 -42.68
C ILE A 24 -17.49 34.06 -44.02
N GLU A 25 -17.12 35.17 -44.62
CA GLU A 25 -17.17 35.38 -46.04
C GLU A 25 -16.02 34.69 -46.79
N GLU A 26 -16.29 34.17 -47.98
CA GLU A 26 -15.51 33.21 -48.76
C GLU A 26 -14.00 33.50 -49.00
N HIS A 27 -13.51 34.70 -48.79
CA HIS A 27 -12.12 35.09 -49.09
C HIS A 27 -11.08 34.86 -47.95
N LYS A 28 -11.51 34.45 -46.73
CA LYS A 28 -10.63 34.19 -45.57
C LYS A 28 -10.37 32.73 -45.32
N SER A 29 -10.92 31.82 -46.11
CA SER A 29 -10.99 30.38 -45.80
C SER A 29 -9.63 29.67 -45.67
N LYS A 30 -8.63 30.01 -46.49
CA LYS A 30 -7.32 29.32 -46.47
C LYS A 30 -6.49 29.61 -45.21
N LYS A 31 -6.45 30.87 -44.78
CA LYS A 31 -5.69 31.30 -43.59
C LYS A 31 -6.31 30.72 -42.31
N LEU A 32 -7.64 30.77 -42.27
CA LEU A 32 -8.40 30.24 -41.14
C LEU A 32 -8.29 28.72 -41.02
N TYR A 33 -8.27 27.99 -42.13
CA TYR A 33 -8.05 26.54 -42.15
C TYR A 33 -6.67 26.15 -41.62
N GLN A 34 -5.64 26.96 -41.96
CA GLN A 34 -4.27 26.77 -41.44
C GLN A 34 -4.18 27.05 -39.92
N ASP A 35 -4.86 28.11 -39.46
CA ASP A 35 -4.87 28.48 -38.04
C ASP A 35 -5.68 27.45 -37.21
N PHE A 36 -6.77 26.93 -37.78
CA PHE A 36 -7.52 25.81 -37.20
C PHE A 36 -6.68 24.54 -37.11
N TYR A 37 -5.92 24.21 -38.17
CA TYR A 37 -5.08 23.03 -38.16
C TYR A 37 -3.94 23.16 -37.12
N LYS A 38 -3.34 24.36 -37.01
CA LYS A 38 -2.34 24.63 -35.95
C LYS A 38 -2.95 24.56 -34.57
N ALA A 39 -4.10 25.11 -34.33
CA ALA A 39 -4.81 25.02 -33.07
C ALA A 39 -5.14 23.57 -32.71
N LYS A 40 -5.52 22.74 -33.68
CA LYS A 40 -5.77 21.32 -33.51
C LYS A 40 -4.51 20.58 -33.14
N VAL A 41 -3.36 20.85 -33.80
CA VAL A 41 -2.08 20.22 -33.46
C VAL A 41 -1.66 20.59 -32.05
N ILE A 42 -1.72 21.88 -31.68
CA ILE A 42 -1.40 22.34 -30.32
C ILE A 42 -2.33 21.69 -29.29
N SER A 43 -3.60 21.49 -29.59
CA SER A 43 -4.55 20.87 -28.67
C SER A 43 -4.25 19.39 -28.44
N VAL A 44 -3.74 18.68 -29.46
CA VAL A 44 -3.30 17.29 -29.34
C VAL A 44 -2.02 17.21 -28.51
N GLU A 45 -1.03 18.07 -28.79
CA GLU A 45 0.21 18.13 -28.02
C GLU A 45 -0.05 18.43 -26.54
N LEU A 46 -0.92 19.39 -26.24
CA LEU A 46 -1.34 19.72 -24.86
C LEU A 46 -2.09 18.56 -24.19
N TYR A 47 -2.86 17.78 -24.94
CA TYR A 47 -3.53 16.60 -24.41
C TYR A 47 -2.52 15.53 -24.03
N ASP A 48 -1.55 15.24 -24.91
CA ASP A 48 -0.51 14.25 -24.68
C ASP A 48 0.40 14.64 -23.49
N GLU A 49 0.76 15.94 -23.39
CA GLU A 49 1.50 16.46 -22.23
C GLU A 49 0.71 16.32 -20.92
N ASN A 50 -0.60 16.62 -20.92
CA ASN A 50 -1.46 16.45 -19.75
C ASN A 50 -1.60 14.98 -19.33
N GLU A 51 -1.69 14.06 -20.30
CA GLU A 51 -1.73 12.63 -20.01
C GLU A 51 -0.41 12.14 -19.40
N ALA A 52 0.74 12.59 -19.94
CA ALA A 52 2.05 12.28 -19.40
C ALA A 52 2.24 12.84 -17.97
N LEU A 53 1.79 14.08 -17.71
CA LEU A 53 1.79 14.68 -16.37
C LEU A 53 0.89 13.90 -15.41
N HIS A 54 -0.26 13.45 -15.84
CA HIS A 54 -1.19 12.66 -15.02
C HIS A 54 -0.57 11.30 -14.63
N GLN A 55 0.09 10.64 -15.59
CA GLN A 55 0.80 9.39 -15.34
C GLN A 55 1.99 9.61 -14.39
N GLY A 56 2.73 10.69 -14.56
CA GLY A 56 3.81 11.11 -13.66
C GLY A 56 3.32 11.36 -12.22
N HIS A 57 2.21 12.08 -12.05
CA HIS A 57 1.58 12.31 -10.75
C HIS A 57 1.13 11.02 -10.08
N LYS A 58 0.54 10.09 -10.84
CA LYS A 58 0.15 8.78 -10.31
C LYS A 58 1.36 7.98 -9.83
N SER A 59 2.43 7.93 -10.61
CA SER A 59 3.67 7.25 -10.24
C SER A 59 4.29 7.84 -8.96
N LEU A 60 4.34 9.18 -8.85
CA LEU A 60 4.84 9.87 -7.66
C LEU A 60 4.00 9.57 -6.41
N ASN A 61 2.69 9.53 -6.53
CA ASN A 61 1.80 9.17 -5.42
C ASN A 61 2.01 7.72 -4.98
N ASP A 62 2.16 6.79 -5.92
CA ASP A 62 2.43 5.38 -5.62
C ASP A 62 3.79 5.21 -4.91
N GLU A 63 4.82 6.00 -5.28
CA GLU A 63 6.12 6.01 -4.60
C GLU A 63 6.05 6.64 -3.22
N LEU A 64 5.30 7.73 -3.07
CA LEU A 64 5.06 8.36 -1.77
C LEU A 64 4.36 7.40 -0.80
N ASP A 65 3.32 6.71 -1.25
CA ASP A 65 2.61 5.72 -0.43
C ASP A 65 3.52 4.57 0.00
N LYS A 66 4.40 4.08 -0.89
CA LYS A 66 5.42 3.08 -0.54
C LYS A 66 6.38 3.61 0.52
N THR A 67 6.85 4.85 0.36
CA THR A 67 7.77 5.49 1.29
C THR A 67 7.15 5.64 2.68
N ILE A 68 5.89 6.09 2.74
CA ILE A 68 5.14 6.20 4.00
C ILE A 68 5.00 4.84 4.69
N LYS A 69 4.69 3.79 3.93
CA LYS A 69 4.59 2.42 4.47
C LYS A 69 5.92 1.93 5.02
N ILE A 70 7.02 2.14 4.30
CA ILE A 70 8.37 1.78 4.74
C ILE A 70 8.74 2.54 6.02
N GLN A 71 8.48 3.85 6.07
CA GLN A 71 8.75 4.67 7.25
C GLN A 71 7.96 4.19 8.48
N LYS A 72 6.71 3.78 8.29
CA LYS A 72 5.89 3.19 9.35
C LYS A 72 6.50 1.88 9.87
N ILE A 73 6.95 1.00 8.97
CA ILE A 73 7.62 -0.25 9.33
C ILE A 73 8.89 0.03 10.14
N ILE A 74 9.72 0.98 9.71
CA ILE A 74 10.95 1.36 10.40
C ILE A 74 10.63 1.89 11.80
N ASN A 75 9.65 2.76 11.94
CA ASN A 75 9.25 3.33 13.22
C ASN A 75 8.72 2.25 14.17
N ASP A 76 7.88 1.35 13.71
CA ASP A 76 7.39 0.22 14.51
C ASP A 76 8.53 -0.71 14.92
N LEU A 77 9.43 -1.02 13.96
CA LEU A 77 10.56 -1.91 14.22
C LEU A 77 11.55 -1.31 15.22
N SER A 78 11.67 0.02 15.28
CA SER A 78 12.53 0.71 16.25
C SER A 78 12.12 0.48 17.71
N GLN A 79 10.86 0.11 17.95
CA GLN A 79 10.33 -0.24 19.27
C GLN A 79 10.63 -1.70 19.65
N VAL A 80 11.03 -2.53 18.69
CA VAL A 80 11.37 -3.94 18.90
C VAL A 80 12.85 -4.07 19.23
N PRO A 81 13.25 -4.82 20.29
CA PRO A 81 14.65 -5.10 20.58
C PRO A 81 15.39 -5.68 19.37
N LYS A 82 16.63 -5.23 19.15
CA LYS A 82 17.41 -5.55 17.93
C LYS A 82 17.51 -7.05 17.65
N GLU A 83 17.73 -7.84 18.70
CA GLU A 83 17.85 -9.31 18.65
C GLU A 83 16.57 -10.01 18.20
N SER A 84 15.42 -9.34 18.31
CA SER A 84 14.11 -9.89 17.94
C SER A 84 13.60 -9.35 16.59
N GLN A 85 14.23 -8.31 16.03
CA GLN A 85 13.73 -7.63 14.84
C GLN A 85 13.62 -8.57 13.63
N SER A 86 14.63 -9.41 13.38
CA SER A 86 14.63 -10.34 12.25
C SER A 86 13.48 -11.36 12.34
N LEU A 87 13.22 -11.89 13.52
CA LEU A 87 12.14 -12.85 13.73
C LEU A 87 10.77 -12.20 13.59
N VAL A 88 10.57 -11.01 14.18
CA VAL A 88 9.31 -10.26 14.11
C VAL A 88 9.01 -9.86 12.66
N LEU A 89 10.01 -9.34 11.95
CA LEU A 89 9.87 -8.93 10.56
C LEU A 89 9.56 -10.11 9.64
N ALA A 90 10.26 -11.23 9.82
CA ALA A 90 10.02 -12.45 9.06
C ALA A 90 8.62 -13.02 9.30
N ASN A 91 8.15 -12.99 10.55
CA ASN A 91 6.80 -13.42 10.87
C ASN A 91 5.74 -12.50 10.25
N ALA A 92 5.90 -11.20 10.38
CA ALA A 92 4.98 -10.21 9.80
C ALA A 92 4.94 -10.30 8.26
N PHE A 93 6.08 -10.50 7.60
CA PHE A 93 6.13 -10.73 6.16
C PHE A 93 5.33 -11.96 5.75
N ASN A 94 5.46 -13.07 6.50
CA ASN A 94 4.71 -14.29 6.21
C ASN A 94 3.20 -14.17 6.51
N GLU A 95 2.79 -13.32 7.48
CA GLU A 95 1.37 -13.12 7.83
C GLU A 95 0.65 -12.19 6.86
N SER A 96 1.27 -11.09 6.48
CA SER A 96 0.60 -9.99 5.80
C SER A 96 1.35 -9.42 4.61
N SER A 97 2.54 -9.94 4.28
CA SER A 97 3.49 -9.32 3.35
C SER A 97 3.80 -7.85 3.75
N LEU A 98 3.90 -7.59 5.05
CA LEU A 98 4.11 -6.29 5.66
C LEU A 98 2.99 -5.26 5.39
N ASN A 99 1.76 -5.73 5.27
CA ASN A 99 0.60 -4.87 5.09
C ASN A 99 -0.18 -4.70 6.40
N TYR A 100 -0.32 -3.46 6.88
CA TYR A 100 -1.05 -3.11 8.11
C TYR A 100 -2.58 -3.28 7.98
N GLU A 101 -3.10 -3.26 6.77
CA GLU A 101 -4.55 -3.26 6.51
C GLU A 101 -5.12 -4.67 6.30
N VAL A 102 -4.28 -5.70 6.40
CA VAL A 102 -4.72 -7.08 6.18
C VAL A 102 -5.69 -7.51 7.28
N ILE A 103 -6.83 -8.00 6.86
CA ILE A 103 -7.84 -8.63 7.72
C ILE A 103 -8.08 -10.05 7.20
N HIS A 104 -7.64 -11.04 7.95
CA HIS A 104 -7.94 -12.44 7.65
C HIS A 104 -9.17 -12.89 8.43
N LYS A 105 -10.27 -13.12 7.71
CA LYS A 105 -11.48 -13.71 8.29
C LYS A 105 -11.29 -15.22 8.38
N GLY A 106 -11.07 -15.73 9.58
CA GLY A 106 -10.99 -17.16 9.85
C GLY A 106 -12.37 -17.79 9.99
N LYS A 107 -12.44 -19.13 9.90
CA LYS A 107 -13.64 -19.88 10.29
C LYS A 107 -13.93 -19.63 11.78
N PHE A 108 -15.21 -19.48 12.16
CA PHE A 108 -15.67 -19.28 13.53
C PHE A 108 -15.23 -17.95 14.18
N ASP A 109 -15.42 -16.82 13.50
CA ASP A 109 -15.10 -15.46 14.00
C ASP A 109 -13.66 -15.24 14.48
N LYS A 110 -12.73 -16.08 14.04
CA LYS A 110 -11.30 -15.95 14.32
C LYS A 110 -10.68 -14.97 13.35
N THR A 111 -10.99 -13.70 13.52
CA THR A 111 -10.39 -12.62 12.73
C THR A 111 -8.99 -12.33 13.27
N THR A 112 -8.01 -12.29 12.37
CA THR A 112 -6.68 -11.74 12.66
C THR A 112 -6.53 -10.44 11.88
N THR A 113 -5.92 -9.45 12.47
CA THR A 113 -5.77 -8.12 11.88
C THR A 113 -4.34 -7.62 11.98
N GLY A 114 -4.04 -6.67 11.11
CA GLY A 114 -2.78 -5.93 11.12
C GLY A 114 -1.58 -6.70 10.57
N ILE A 115 -0.44 -6.02 10.60
CA ILE A 115 0.81 -6.47 9.99
C ILE A 115 1.31 -7.81 10.53
N SER A 116 1.05 -8.11 11.80
CA SER A 116 1.51 -9.33 12.48
C SER A 116 0.45 -10.44 12.55
N GLY A 117 -0.77 -10.21 12.03
CA GLY A 117 -1.83 -11.23 12.00
C GLY A 117 -2.28 -11.74 13.37
N ILE A 118 -2.39 -10.85 14.37
CA ILE A 118 -2.67 -11.20 15.76
C ILE A 118 -4.17 -11.42 15.97
N LYS A 119 -4.53 -12.44 16.75
CA LYS A 119 -5.90 -12.68 17.24
C LYS A 119 -6.17 -11.82 18.48
N SER A 120 -6.79 -10.65 18.30
CA SER A 120 -6.98 -9.65 19.34
C SER A 120 -7.66 -10.20 20.61
N ASN A 121 -8.78 -10.88 20.44
CA ASN A 121 -9.60 -11.33 21.56
C ASN A 121 -8.92 -12.32 22.52
N PHE A 122 -7.88 -12.99 22.06
CA PHE A 122 -7.13 -13.95 22.88
C PHE A 122 -5.93 -13.30 23.56
N TRP A 123 -5.09 -12.59 22.76
CA TRP A 123 -3.79 -12.13 23.24
C TRP A 123 -3.86 -10.87 24.12
N ILE A 124 -4.81 -9.95 23.90
CA ILE A 124 -5.01 -8.79 24.78
C ILE A 124 -5.29 -9.23 26.23
N LYS A 125 -5.97 -10.36 26.42
CA LYS A 125 -6.23 -10.89 27.76
C LYS A 125 -5.03 -11.57 28.40
N ALA A 126 -4.12 -12.09 27.59
CA ALA A 126 -2.96 -12.87 28.05
C ALA A 126 -1.71 -12.01 28.29
N ILE A 127 -1.60 -10.88 27.61
CA ILE A 127 -0.41 -10.02 27.63
C ILE A 127 -0.84 -8.60 28.04
N PRO A 128 -0.52 -8.14 29.25
CA PRO A 128 -0.98 -6.85 29.78
C PRO A 128 -0.53 -5.62 28.96
N GLU A 129 0.63 -5.70 28.30
CA GLU A 129 1.20 -4.63 27.49
C GLU A 129 0.56 -4.53 26.09
N LEU A 130 -0.18 -5.58 25.67
CA LEU A 130 -0.86 -5.61 24.38
C LEU A 130 -2.24 -4.98 24.53
N ASN A 131 -2.52 -3.99 23.68
CA ASN A 131 -3.76 -3.23 23.70
C ASN A 131 -4.26 -2.94 22.26
N GLU A 132 -5.36 -2.22 22.13
CA GLU A 132 -5.96 -1.88 20.84
C GLU A 132 -5.07 -1.00 19.97
N ASP A 133 -4.22 -0.17 20.57
CA ASP A 133 -3.34 0.76 19.84
C ASP A 133 -2.14 0.05 19.20
N ASN A 134 -1.59 -0.98 19.88
CA ASN A 134 -0.38 -1.65 19.43
C ASN A 134 -0.60 -3.03 18.79
N ILE A 135 -1.78 -3.63 18.93
CA ILE A 135 -2.05 -4.99 18.42
C ILE A 135 -1.84 -5.13 16.91
N ASN A 136 -2.05 -4.06 16.15
CA ASN A 136 -1.90 -4.05 14.70
C ASN A 136 -0.49 -3.66 14.25
N SER A 137 0.48 -3.55 15.16
CA SER A 137 1.86 -3.13 14.90
C SER A 137 2.86 -4.29 14.91
N LEU A 138 4.10 -4.03 14.48
CA LEU A 138 5.21 -4.96 14.66
C LEU A 138 5.55 -5.15 16.15
N TYR A 139 5.42 -4.09 16.93
CA TYR A 139 5.63 -4.16 18.37
C TYR A 139 4.62 -5.10 19.05
N GLY A 140 3.35 -5.06 18.64
CA GLY A 140 2.35 -6.04 19.11
C GLY A 140 2.75 -7.48 18.74
N GLY A 141 3.22 -7.69 17.51
CA GLY A 141 3.78 -8.98 17.06
C GLY A 141 4.95 -9.44 17.93
N TYR A 142 5.85 -8.53 18.28
CA TYR A 142 6.95 -8.80 19.20
C TYR A 142 6.46 -9.23 20.58
N LEU A 143 5.51 -8.51 21.17
CA LEU A 143 4.99 -8.87 22.50
C LEU A 143 4.43 -10.29 22.55
N VAL A 144 3.67 -10.69 21.52
CA VAL A 144 3.16 -12.07 21.42
C VAL A 144 4.28 -13.09 21.24
N LEU A 145 5.22 -12.83 20.33
CA LEU A 145 6.34 -13.74 20.10
C LEU A 145 7.24 -13.86 21.34
N ASN A 146 7.53 -12.76 22.03
CA ASN A 146 8.32 -12.74 23.23
C ASN A 146 7.67 -13.54 24.37
N HIS A 147 6.36 -13.41 24.56
CA HIS A 147 5.59 -14.21 25.50
C HIS A 147 5.71 -15.72 25.18
N LEU A 148 5.60 -16.09 23.90
CA LEU A 148 5.72 -17.48 23.47
C LEU A 148 7.15 -18.01 23.53
N LEU A 149 8.15 -17.20 23.24
CA LEU A 149 9.56 -17.56 23.40
C LEU A 149 9.89 -17.86 24.87
N ALA A 150 9.41 -17.01 25.79
CA ALA A 150 9.55 -17.25 27.22
C ALA A 150 8.88 -18.57 27.64
N LYS A 151 7.65 -18.82 27.18
CA LYS A 151 6.93 -20.09 27.44
C LYS A 151 7.66 -21.33 26.94
N HIS A 152 8.37 -21.21 25.82
CA HIS A 152 9.09 -22.32 25.17
C HIS A 152 10.60 -22.31 25.40
N ASN A 153 11.08 -21.62 26.45
CA ASN A 153 12.51 -21.55 26.82
C ASN A 153 13.39 -21.09 25.63
N GLY A 154 12.95 -20.08 24.86
CA GLY A 154 13.69 -19.54 23.72
C GLY A 154 13.58 -20.38 22.43
N ASN A 155 12.80 -21.44 22.38
CA ASN A 155 12.65 -22.24 21.17
C ASN A 155 11.76 -21.55 20.13
N GLU A 156 12.39 -20.92 19.15
CA GLU A 156 11.71 -20.18 18.09
C GLU A 156 10.71 -21.04 17.28
N PHE A 157 11.08 -22.29 16.98
CA PHE A 157 10.20 -23.19 16.23
C PHE A 157 8.89 -23.45 16.97
N LYS A 158 8.98 -23.76 18.28
CA LYS A 158 7.80 -24.04 19.12
C LYS A 158 6.97 -22.76 19.31
N ALA A 159 7.62 -21.62 19.55
CA ALA A 159 6.96 -20.34 19.70
C ALA A 159 6.19 -19.96 18.41
N LEU A 160 6.81 -20.08 17.24
CA LEU A 160 6.16 -19.84 15.96
C LEU A 160 5.03 -20.84 15.68
N ALA A 161 5.19 -22.11 15.99
CA ALA A 161 4.15 -23.12 15.81
C ALA A 161 2.90 -22.78 16.63
N GLU A 162 3.08 -22.35 17.88
CA GLU A 162 1.96 -21.90 18.72
C GLU A 162 1.37 -20.58 18.23
N TYR A 163 2.21 -19.62 17.81
CA TYR A 163 1.75 -18.36 17.20
C TYR A 163 0.82 -18.60 16.02
N LYS A 164 1.21 -19.51 15.12
CA LYS A 164 0.42 -19.92 13.95
C LYS A 164 -0.81 -20.74 14.30
N GLY A 165 -0.93 -21.22 15.54
CA GLY A 165 -1.97 -22.16 15.95
C GLY A 165 -1.88 -23.50 15.21
N SER A 166 -0.69 -23.89 14.78
CA SER A 166 -0.47 -25.09 13.96
C SER A 166 0.04 -26.23 14.81
N VAL A 167 -0.74 -27.31 14.85
CA VAL A 167 -0.37 -28.53 15.57
C VAL A 167 0.25 -29.59 14.64
N THR A 168 -0.01 -29.49 13.34
CA THR A 168 0.38 -30.51 12.36
C THR A 168 1.00 -29.97 11.08
N ASN A 169 0.70 -28.72 10.70
CA ASN A 169 1.26 -28.09 9.50
C ASN A 169 2.35 -27.06 9.86
N PHE A 170 3.61 -27.46 9.78
CA PHE A 170 4.77 -26.64 10.09
C PHE A 170 5.34 -25.86 8.89
N ILE A 171 4.76 -25.98 7.70
CA ILE A 171 5.23 -25.24 6.51
C ILE A 171 5.32 -23.73 6.76
N PRO A 172 4.32 -23.06 7.39
CA PRO A 172 4.43 -21.63 7.68
C PRO A 172 5.59 -21.30 8.66
N VAL A 173 5.88 -22.18 9.59
CA VAL A 173 6.99 -22.02 10.55
C VAL A 173 8.33 -22.06 9.84
N TYR A 174 8.55 -23.05 8.98
CA TYR A 174 9.78 -23.15 8.19
C TYR A 174 9.98 -21.94 7.27
N LYS A 175 8.90 -21.44 6.65
CA LYS A 175 8.96 -20.21 5.83
C LYS A 175 9.44 -19.00 6.64
N VAL A 176 8.92 -18.81 7.85
CA VAL A 176 9.37 -17.70 8.72
C VAL A 176 10.85 -17.83 9.05
N LEU A 177 11.31 -19.01 9.45
CA LEU A 177 12.71 -19.24 9.79
C LEU A 177 13.64 -19.06 8.57
N GLU A 178 13.20 -19.45 7.38
CA GLU A 178 13.94 -19.20 6.14
C GLU A 178 14.05 -17.70 5.83
N ILE A 179 12.94 -16.97 5.94
CA ILE A 179 12.91 -15.50 5.73
C ILE A 179 13.84 -14.83 6.77
N LYS A 180 13.72 -15.20 8.06
CA LYS A 180 14.60 -14.70 9.12
C LYS A 180 16.07 -14.85 8.74
N LYS A 181 16.49 -16.05 8.33
CA LYS A 181 17.86 -16.33 7.91
C LYS A 181 18.32 -15.42 6.75
N ARG A 182 17.43 -15.08 5.82
CA ARG A 182 17.75 -14.17 4.70
C ARG A 182 17.89 -12.71 5.15
N ILE A 183 17.20 -12.31 6.20
CA ILE A 183 17.28 -10.94 6.77
C ILE A 183 18.59 -10.78 7.57
N GLU A 184 19.11 -11.84 8.15
CA GLU A 184 20.33 -11.84 8.98
C GLU A 184 21.63 -11.96 8.17
N LEU A 185 21.55 -12.15 6.84
CA LEU A 185 22.71 -12.16 5.91
C LEU A 185 23.07 -10.77 5.43
#